data_8e47a4319cd6bfbf72a96f6440442e94
#
_entry.id   8e47a4319cd6bfbf72a96f6440442e94
#
_cell.length_a   1.000
_cell.length_b   1.000
_cell.length_c   1.000
_cell.angle_alpha   90.00
_cell.angle_beta   90.00
_cell.angle_gamma   90.00
#
_symmetry.space_group_name_H-M   'P 1'
#
loop_
_entity.id
_entity.type
_entity.pdbx_description
1 polymer ?
#
loop_
_entity_poly.entity_id
_entity_poly.type
_entity_poly.pdbx_seq_one_letter_code
_entity_poly.pdbx_strand_id
1 'polypeptide(L)'
;MLDMNLSSEYTEDIRSLSGRGAHKRGELFMQKLSGRKLLLIGFTLFSMFFGAGNLIFPPDLGAKAGTHFWPAFLGLAISAVGLPVAGVVAVARAQGLEKLAGRVHPVFAQVFMILIYLSIGPCLAIPRTASTSFAMLAPLVGTGAGLQLGYSVVFFAAAFLVALRPEKLTDWLGRILCPCLIVLIVVLFAGCLIHPLAAHYGTPSAEYAALPAVQGILYGYQTMDTLAGLNFGAVIALNIRARGVTESRAVEGGTIRAGFIAGGLLLVVYAMLGHAGAETGTVYPGLATGAEVLTALAQTLFGRAGLVLIAAIFVIACFNTCVGLIACVGEYFHTLVDIGVKEIEIGFPSASETEYEICRELIEGGPCCHHPAVHSGAERHLSRSHRADPAFLYAGP
;
A
#
# COMPACT_ATOMS: atom_id res chain seq x y z
N MET A 1 21.14 7.33 -67.66
CA MET A 1 22.15 7.28 -66.57
C MET A 1 21.77 8.22 -65.41
N LEU A 2 20.49 8.49 -65.22
CA LEU A 2 19.97 9.41 -64.16
C LEU A 2 19.03 8.76 -63.17
N ASP A 3 18.72 7.45 -63.33
CA ASP A 3 17.74 6.77 -62.41
C ASP A 3 18.35 5.85 -61.34
N MET A 4 19.67 5.76 -61.25
CA MET A 4 20.30 4.88 -60.26
C MET A 4 20.78 5.58 -58.97
N ASN A 5 20.79 6.91 -58.95
CA ASN A 5 21.25 7.66 -57.75
C ASN A 5 20.15 8.01 -56.75
N LEU A 6 18.90 8.07 -57.20
CA LEU A 6 17.75 8.38 -56.31
C LEU A 6 17.36 7.21 -55.36
N SER A 7 17.65 5.97 -55.78
CA SER A 7 17.31 4.80 -54.96
C SER A 7 18.28 4.54 -53.81
N SER A 8 19.54 5.00 -53.94
CA SER A 8 20.56 4.81 -52.85
C SER A 8 20.39 5.82 -51.72
N GLU A 9 20.08 7.07 -52.07
CA GLU A 9 19.81 8.10 -51.03
C GLU A 9 18.54 7.82 -50.22
N TYR A 10 17.50 7.32 -50.88
CA TYR A 10 16.24 6.95 -50.21
C TYR A 10 16.42 5.75 -49.28
N THR A 11 17.28 4.79 -49.63
CA THR A 11 17.59 3.61 -48.81
C THR A 11 18.51 3.94 -47.63
N GLU A 12 19.43 4.89 -47.74
CA GLU A 12 20.24 5.35 -46.62
C GLU A 12 19.44 6.19 -45.61
N ASP A 13 18.49 7.01 -46.08
CA ASP A 13 17.61 7.81 -45.23
C ASP A 13 16.62 6.91 -44.44
N ILE A 14 16.07 5.86 -45.02
CA ILE A 14 15.23 4.88 -44.34
C ILE A 14 16.04 4.09 -43.32
N ARG A 15 17.30 3.70 -43.61
CA ARG A 15 18.17 3.03 -42.64
C ARG A 15 18.57 3.95 -41.49
N SER A 16 18.83 5.24 -41.75
CA SER A 16 19.16 6.22 -40.70
C SER A 16 17.95 6.52 -39.79
N LEU A 17 16.73 6.55 -40.33
CA LEU A 17 15.49 6.72 -39.60
C LEU A 17 15.12 5.46 -38.81
N SER A 18 15.35 4.27 -39.37
CA SER A 18 15.16 2.98 -38.71
C SER A 18 16.14 2.80 -37.54
N GLY A 19 17.43 3.16 -37.73
CA GLY A 19 18.45 3.08 -36.69
C GLY A 19 18.21 4.05 -35.53
N ARG A 20 17.78 5.30 -35.81
CA ARG A 20 17.44 6.28 -34.78
C ARG A 20 16.14 5.93 -34.04
N GLY A 21 15.16 5.33 -34.74
CA GLY A 21 13.92 4.86 -34.14
C GLY A 21 14.13 3.63 -33.24
N ALA A 22 15.03 2.71 -33.64
CA ALA A 22 15.39 1.54 -32.85
C ALA A 22 16.22 1.93 -31.61
N HIS A 23 17.14 2.88 -31.72
CA HIS A 23 17.93 3.35 -30.58
C HIS A 23 17.07 4.13 -29.57
N LYS A 24 16.18 5.02 -30.02
CA LYS A 24 15.19 5.67 -29.14
C LYS A 24 14.18 4.69 -28.55
N ARG A 25 13.75 3.66 -29.29
CA ARG A 25 12.92 2.58 -28.72
C ARG A 25 13.68 1.75 -27.69
N GLY A 26 14.96 1.45 -27.91
CA GLY A 26 15.79 0.75 -26.92
C GLY A 26 16.00 1.55 -25.64
N GLU A 27 16.16 2.87 -25.74
CA GLU A 27 16.25 3.74 -24.55
C GLU A 27 14.90 3.93 -23.82
N LEU A 28 13.78 3.90 -24.54
CA LEU A 28 12.42 3.96 -23.94
C LEU A 28 12.06 2.68 -23.17
N PHE A 29 12.66 1.53 -23.51
CA PHE A 29 12.37 0.23 -22.90
C PHE A 29 13.17 -0.09 -21.64
N MET A 30 14.11 0.76 -21.20
CA MET A 30 14.93 0.54 -20.02
C MET A 30 14.83 1.69 -19.00
N GLN A 31 13.65 2.20 -18.70
CA GLN A 31 13.50 3.08 -17.54
C GLN A 31 13.62 2.27 -16.25
N LYS A 32 14.85 1.97 -15.83
CA LYS A 32 15.14 1.52 -14.47
C LYS A 32 14.70 2.61 -13.49
N LEU A 33 13.96 2.24 -12.47
CA LEU A 33 13.65 3.15 -11.38
C LEU A 33 14.94 3.74 -10.82
N SER A 34 15.05 5.08 -10.83
CA SER A 34 16.12 5.78 -10.14
C SER A 34 16.10 5.41 -8.65
N GLY A 35 17.25 5.28 -8.01
CA GLY A 35 17.37 4.94 -6.59
C GLY A 35 16.51 5.83 -5.69
N ARG A 36 16.41 7.13 -5.98
CA ARG A 36 15.53 8.07 -5.26
C ARG A 36 14.05 7.74 -5.43
N LYS A 37 13.61 7.37 -6.64
CA LYS A 37 12.22 6.95 -6.88
C LYS A 37 11.91 5.65 -6.17
N LEU A 38 12.84 4.69 -6.17
CA LEU A 38 12.71 3.43 -5.46
C LEU A 38 12.61 3.62 -3.94
N LEU A 39 13.44 4.50 -3.36
CA LEU A 39 13.39 4.84 -1.95
C LEU A 39 12.02 5.43 -1.56
N LEU A 40 11.48 6.35 -2.37
CA LEU A 40 10.15 6.93 -2.14
C LEU A 40 9.04 5.88 -2.20
N ILE A 41 9.13 4.91 -3.12
CA ILE A 41 8.18 3.80 -3.20
C ILE A 41 8.32 2.89 -1.96
N GLY A 42 9.54 2.62 -1.49
CA GLY A 42 9.79 1.91 -0.24
C GLY A 42 9.21 2.62 0.97
N PHE A 43 9.35 3.95 1.04
CA PHE A 43 8.72 4.78 2.07
C PHE A 43 7.19 4.74 2.00
N THR A 44 6.62 4.72 0.80
CA THR A 44 5.17 4.55 0.62
C THR A 44 4.72 3.21 1.20
N LEU A 45 5.40 2.13 0.85
CA LEU A 45 5.07 0.80 1.35
C LEU A 45 5.24 0.69 2.88
N PHE A 46 6.34 1.23 3.43
CA PHE A 46 6.51 1.35 4.88
C PHE A 46 5.34 2.10 5.52
N SER A 47 4.96 3.23 4.96
CA SER A 47 3.88 4.09 5.47
C SER A 47 2.51 3.39 5.43
N MET A 48 2.28 2.54 4.43
CA MET A 48 1.05 1.73 4.32
C MET A 48 1.03 0.62 5.38
N PHE A 49 2.17 -0.03 5.65
CA PHE A 49 2.28 -1.03 6.72
C PHE A 49 2.16 -0.41 8.11
N PHE A 50 2.86 0.71 8.33
CA PHE A 50 3.06 1.26 9.66
C PHE A 50 1.82 1.96 10.19
N GLY A 51 0.94 1.22 10.84
CA GLY A 51 -0.34 1.66 11.41
C GLY A 51 -0.44 1.49 12.93
N ALA A 52 -1.67 1.43 13.41
CA ALA A 52 -1.97 1.31 14.84
C ALA A 52 -1.30 0.11 15.52
N GLY A 53 -1.36 -1.07 14.88
CA GLY A 53 -0.75 -2.30 15.41
C GLY A 53 0.76 -2.16 15.58
N ASN A 54 1.40 -1.62 14.56
CA ASN A 54 2.85 -1.44 14.49
C ASN A 54 3.39 -0.44 15.53
N LEU A 55 2.54 0.47 16.01
CA LEU A 55 2.85 1.35 17.14
C LEU A 55 2.61 0.68 18.48
N ILE A 56 1.64 -0.23 18.59
CA ILE A 56 1.21 -0.82 19.87
C ILE A 56 2.03 -2.06 20.23
N PHE A 57 2.22 -2.98 19.27
CA PHE A 57 2.79 -4.30 19.58
C PHE A 57 4.28 -4.28 19.98
N PRO A 58 5.19 -3.53 19.32
CA PRO A 58 6.59 -3.52 19.70
C PRO A 58 6.84 -2.97 21.11
N PRO A 59 6.28 -1.80 21.52
CA PRO A 59 6.50 -1.31 22.90
C PRO A 59 5.82 -2.17 23.97
N ASP A 60 4.67 -2.78 23.68
CA ASP A 60 4.03 -3.71 24.60
C ASP A 60 4.87 -4.98 24.82
N LEU A 61 5.38 -5.56 23.72
CA LEU A 61 6.33 -6.66 23.80
C LEU A 61 7.57 -6.27 24.62
N GLY A 62 8.14 -5.08 24.37
CA GLY A 62 9.28 -4.58 25.14
C GLY A 62 9.00 -4.52 26.64
N ALA A 63 7.86 -3.93 27.01
CA ALA A 63 7.43 -3.78 28.38
C ALA A 63 7.22 -5.13 29.10
N LYS A 64 6.66 -6.13 28.40
CA LYS A 64 6.38 -7.47 28.93
C LYS A 64 7.60 -8.39 28.93
N ALA A 65 8.44 -8.28 27.90
CA ALA A 65 9.63 -9.14 27.76
C ALA A 65 10.79 -8.74 28.66
N GLY A 66 10.89 -7.48 29.06
CA GLY A 66 11.94 -7.01 29.99
C GLY A 66 13.34 -7.45 29.55
N THR A 67 14.08 -8.14 30.39
CA THR A 67 15.44 -8.66 30.11
C THR A 67 15.48 -9.67 28.96
N HIS A 68 14.36 -10.28 28.60
CA HIS A 68 14.22 -11.18 27.44
C HIS A 68 13.79 -10.45 26.14
N PHE A 69 13.90 -9.12 26.10
CA PHE A 69 13.49 -8.30 24.95
C PHE A 69 14.09 -8.76 23.63
N TRP A 70 15.40 -8.96 23.53
CA TRP A 70 16.03 -9.30 22.26
C TRP A 70 15.60 -10.64 21.66
N PRO A 71 15.52 -11.74 22.41
CA PRO A 71 14.93 -12.99 21.89
C PRO A 71 13.46 -12.82 21.47
N ALA A 72 12.65 -12.10 22.25
CA ALA A 72 11.26 -11.82 21.91
C ALA A 72 11.15 -10.95 20.66
N PHE A 73 11.99 -9.93 20.53
CA PHE A 73 12.06 -9.05 19.36
C PHE A 73 12.45 -9.80 18.08
N LEU A 74 13.38 -10.76 18.14
CA LEU A 74 13.71 -11.60 16.99
C LEU A 74 12.49 -12.40 16.51
N GLY A 75 11.71 -12.94 17.44
CA GLY A 75 10.44 -13.60 17.12
C GLY A 75 9.45 -12.66 16.44
N LEU A 76 9.24 -11.47 17.00
CA LEU A 76 8.38 -10.44 16.44
C LEU A 76 8.88 -10.00 15.05
N ALA A 77 10.16 -9.82 14.85
CA ALA A 77 10.74 -9.43 13.57
C ALA A 77 10.49 -10.48 12.46
N ILE A 78 10.51 -11.77 12.79
CA ILE A 78 10.19 -12.84 11.83
C ILE A 78 8.73 -12.73 11.38
N SER A 79 7.79 -12.56 12.28
CA SER A 79 6.36 -12.56 11.97
C SER A 79 5.85 -11.20 11.49
N ALA A 80 6.25 -10.10 12.14
CA ALA A 80 5.75 -8.75 11.81
C ALA A 80 6.54 -8.04 10.70
N VAL A 81 7.72 -8.55 10.31
CA VAL A 81 8.51 -7.99 9.21
C VAL A 81 8.81 -9.03 8.14
N GLY A 82 9.34 -10.18 8.54
CA GLY A 82 9.76 -11.24 7.60
C GLY A 82 8.61 -11.77 6.77
N LEU A 83 7.50 -12.15 7.38
CA LEU A 83 6.33 -12.68 6.67
C LEU A 83 5.65 -11.62 5.77
N PRO A 84 5.40 -10.37 6.19
CA PRO A 84 4.89 -9.33 5.30
C PRO A 84 5.77 -9.08 4.07
N VAL A 85 7.09 -8.99 4.24
CA VAL A 85 8.03 -8.82 3.12
C VAL A 85 7.99 -10.05 2.21
N ALA A 86 7.94 -11.27 2.76
CA ALA A 86 7.78 -12.50 1.98
C ALA A 86 6.45 -12.51 1.19
N GLY A 87 5.36 -12.00 1.78
CA GLY A 87 4.07 -11.81 1.11
C GLY A 87 4.18 -10.89 -0.09
N VAL A 88 4.81 -9.72 0.06
CA VAL A 88 5.08 -8.78 -1.04
C VAL A 88 5.91 -9.45 -2.15
N VAL A 89 6.96 -10.18 -1.80
CA VAL A 89 7.81 -10.91 -2.75
C VAL A 89 7.02 -11.98 -3.50
N ALA A 90 6.19 -12.74 -2.80
CA ALA A 90 5.38 -13.81 -3.39
C ALA A 90 4.37 -13.26 -4.40
N VAL A 91 3.65 -12.19 -4.04
CA VAL A 91 2.68 -11.53 -4.92
C VAL A 91 3.36 -10.86 -6.11
N ALA A 92 4.51 -10.21 -5.90
CA ALA A 92 5.28 -9.61 -6.99
C ALA A 92 5.72 -10.65 -8.02
N ARG A 93 6.25 -11.80 -7.56
CA ARG A 93 6.66 -12.92 -8.43
C ARG A 93 5.50 -13.61 -9.13
N ALA A 94 4.37 -13.72 -8.47
CA ALA A 94 3.15 -14.29 -9.05
C ALA A 94 2.44 -13.30 -9.99
N GLN A 95 2.85 -12.04 -10.02
CA GLN A 95 2.20 -10.96 -10.77
C GLN A 95 0.74 -10.71 -10.34
N GLY A 96 0.46 -10.85 -9.06
CA GLY A 96 -0.83 -10.59 -8.44
C GLY A 96 -1.25 -11.65 -7.43
N LEU A 97 -2.09 -11.25 -6.48
CA LEU A 97 -2.61 -12.14 -5.43
C LEU A 97 -3.55 -13.21 -6.02
N GLU A 98 -4.38 -12.83 -6.99
CA GLU A 98 -5.29 -13.74 -7.67
C GLU A 98 -4.54 -14.90 -8.35
N LYS A 99 -3.47 -14.59 -9.10
CA LYS A 99 -2.63 -15.60 -9.73
C LYS A 99 -1.90 -16.48 -8.72
N LEU A 100 -1.52 -15.90 -7.57
CA LEU A 100 -0.88 -16.64 -6.49
C LEU A 100 -1.84 -17.65 -5.87
N ALA A 101 -3.01 -17.21 -5.48
CA ALA A 101 -4.05 -18.06 -4.86
C ALA A 101 -4.66 -19.05 -5.87
N GLY A 102 -4.80 -18.64 -7.14
CA GLY A 102 -5.32 -19.47 -8.23
C GLY A 102 -4.47 -20.71 -8.57
N ARG A 103 -3.22 -20.74 -8.12
CA ARG A 103 -2.37 -21.95 -8.23
C ARG A 103 -2.90 -23.12 -7.41
N VAL A 104 -3.66 -22.87 -6.36
CA VAL A 104 -4.32 -23.90 -5.55
C VAL A 104 -5.61 -24.34 -6.22
N HIS A 105 -6.55 -23.44 -6.41
CA HIS A 105 -7.83 -23.65 -7.10
C HIS A 105 -8.50 -22.31 -7.38
N PRO A 106 -9.20 -22.12 -8.53
CA PRO A 106 -9.86 -20.86 -8.87
C PRO A 106 -10.89 -20.41 -7.82
N VAL A 107 -11.74 -21.32 -7.32
CA VAL A 107 -12.73 -21.02 -6.29
C VAL A 107 -12.07 -20.61 -4.96
N PHE A 108 -10.97 -21.30 -4.59
CA PHE A 108 -10.17 -20.92 -3.43
C PHE A 108 -9.66 -19.48 -3.56
N ALA A 109 -9.14 -19.11 -4.74
CA ALA A 109 -8.64 -17.75 -4.98
C ALA A 109 -9.73 -16.70 -4.74
N GLN A 110 -10.93 -16.90 -5.31
CA GLN A 110 -12.05 -15.96 -5.15
C GLN A 110 -12.47 -15.83 -3.68
N VAL A 111 -12.72 -16.95 -3.01
CA VAL A 111 -13.12 -16.94 -1.59
C VAL A 111 -12.05 -16.31 -0.70
N PHE A 112 -10.80 -16.68 -0.91
CA PHE A 112 -9.67 -16.17 -0.14
C PHE A 112 -9.49 -14.65 -0.32
N MET A 113 -9.59 -14.17 -1.56
CA MET A 113 -9.50 -12.72 -1.85
C MET A 113 -10.64 -11.95 -1.19
N ILE A 114 -11.89 -12.42 -1.32
CA ILE A 114 -13.05 -11.78 -0.68
C ILE A 114 -12.85 -11.72 0.84
N LEU A 115 -12.45 -12.82 1.48
CA LEU A 115 -12.22 -12.88 2.92
C LEU A 115 -11.10 -11.92 3.37
N ILE A 116 -9.99 -11.85 2.64
CA ILE A 116 -8.90 -10.90 2.95
C ILE A 116 -9.41 -9.46 2.84
N TYR A 117 -10.00 -9.08 1.70
CA TYR A 117 -10.42 -7.70 1.48
C TYR A 117 -11.55 -7.26 2.42
N LEU A 118 -12.45 -8.15 2.83
CA LEU A 118 -13.42 -7.87 3.88
C LEU A 118 -12.74 -7.68 5.24
N SER A 119 -11.78 -8.55 5.59
CA SER A 119 -11.08 -8.49 6.88
C SER A 119 -10.23 -7.23 7.03
N ILE A 120 -9.38 -6.93 6.04
CA ILE A 120 -8.51 -5.74 6.10
C ILE A 120 -9.26 -4.45 5.77
N GLY A 121 -10.40 -4.54 5.07
CA GLY A 121 -11.25 -3.44 4.68
C GLY A 121 -12.27 -3.09 5.77
N PRO A 122 -13.57 -3.17 5.44
CA PRO A 122 -14.63 -2.61 6.27
C PRO A 122 -14.85 -3.32 7.62
N CYS A 123 -14.45 -4.61 7.75
CA CYS A 123 -14.79 -5.38 8.94
C CYS A 123 -13.86 -5.12 10.13
N LEU A 124 -12.55 -4.99 9.93
CA LEU A 124 -11.58 -4.93 11.03
C LEU A 124 -10.57 -3.78 10.92
N ALA A 125 -9.75 -3.76 9.86
CA ALA A 125 -8.57 -2.88 9.88
C ALA A 125 -8.93 -1.41 9.66
N ILE A 126 -9.78 -1.06 8.70
CA ILE A 126 -10.16 0.33 8.42
C ILE A 126 -10.85 1.00 9.62
N PRO A 127 -11.91 0.43 10.25
CA PRO A 127 -12.54 1.03 11.42
C PRO A 127 -11.59 1.20 12.61
N ARG A 128 -10.68 0.24 12.80
CA ARG A 128 -9.67 0.29 13.87
C ARG A 128 -8.73 1.48 13.73
N THR A 129 -8.41 1.94 12.52
CA THR A 129 -7.50 3.09 12.33
C THR A 129 -8.09 4.37 12.93
N ALA A 130 -9.36 4.67 12.70
CA ALA A 130 -10.02 5.85 13.25
C ALA A 130 -10.21 5.75 14.77
N SER A 131 -10.65 4.59 15.28
CA SER A 131 -10.88 4.41 16.72
C SER A 131 -9.60 4.50 17.53
N THR A 132 -8.51 3.86 17.07
CA THR A 132 -7.23 3.89 17.78
C THR A 132 -6.59 5.28 17.74
N SER A 133 -6.62 5.98 16.60
CA SER A 133 -6.10 7.35 16.51
C SER A 133 -6.90 8.33 17.37
N PHE A 134 -8.22 8.19 17.42
CA PHE A 134 -9.05 9.00 18.31
C PHE A 134 -8.75 8.73 19.79
N ALA A 135 -8.55 7.46 20.18
CA ALA A 135 -8.20 7.12 21.57
C ALA A 135 -6.94 7.83 22.05
N MET A 136 -5.95 8.04 21.18
CA MET A 136 -4.73 8.80 21.51
C MET A 136 -4.94 10.31 21.50
N LEU A 137 -5.93 10.80 20.77
CA LEU A 137 -6.30 12.22 20.75
C LEU A 137 -7.23 12.60 21.91
N ALA A 138 -8.01 11.65 22.40
CA ALA A 138 -9.02 11.87 23.45
C ALA A 138 -8.52 12.57 24.72
N PRO A 139 -7.29 12.30 25.26
CA PRO A 139 -6.75 13.03 26.39
C PRO A 139 -6.55 14.53 26.17
N LEU A 140 -6.47 14.97 24.89
CA LEU A 140 -6.26 16.36 24.51
C LEU A 140 -7.56 17.11 24.20
N VAL A 141 -8.53 16.41 23.57
CA VAL A 141 -9.76 17.03 23.04
C VAL A 141 -11.03 16.65 23.83
N GLY A 142 -10.94 15.62 24.67
CA GLY A 142 -12.07 15.09 25.45
C GLY A 142 -12.66 13.80 24.88
N THR A 143 -13.44 13.12 25.71
CA THR A 143 -14.12 11.85 25.39
C THR A 143 -15.62 12.09 25.22
N GLY A 144 -16.15 11.81 24.04
CA GLY A 144 -17.59 11.92 23.77
C GLY A 144 -17.95 11.21 22.47
N ALA A 145 -19.07 10.47 22.45
CA ALA A 145 -19.51 9.74 21.26
C ALA A 145 -19.70 10.66 20.03
N GLY A 146 -20.24 11.86 20.23
CA GLY A 146 -20.42 12.84 19.15
C GLY A 146 -19.07 13.36 18.60
N LEU A 147 -18.08 13.57 19.48
CA LEU A 147 -16.74 14.03 19.06
C LEU A 147 -16.01 12.92 18.31
N GLN A 148 -16.11 11.68 18.79
CA GLN A 148 -15.53 10.53 18.11
C GLN A 148 -16.16 10.32 16.72
N LEU A 149 -17.48 10.47 16.61
CA LEU A 149 -18.18 10.36 15.32
C LEU A 149 -17.73 11.46 14.37
N GLY A 150 -17.70 12.73 14.83
CA GLY A 150 -17.22 13.86 14.04
C GLY A 150 -15.79 13.69 13.55
N TYR A 151 -14.89 13.24 14.44
CA TYR A 151 -13.52 12.89 14.08
C TYR A 151 -13.47 11.81 13.02
N SER A 152 -14.22 10.70 13.21
CA SER A 152 -14.20 9.57 12.29
C SER A 152 -14.70 9.96 10.89
N VAL A 153 -15.74 10.78 10.80
CA VAL A 153 -16.25 11.30 9.52
C VAL A 153 -15.18 12.12 8.79
N VAL A 154 -14.53 13.04 9.47
CA VAL A 154 -13.46 13.87 8.89
C VAL A 154 -12.25 12.99 8.49
N PHE A 155 -11.86 12.08 9.35
CA PHE A 155 -10.73 11.17 9.12
C PHE A 155 -10.96 10.29 7.89
N PHE A 156 -12.12 9.63 7.77
CA PHE A 156 -12.43 8.77 6.63
C PHE A 156 -12.67 9.58 5.34
N ALA A 157 -13.31 10.75 5.41
CA ALA A 157 -13.46 11.60 4.25
C ALA A 157 -12.10 12.05 3.69
N ALA A 158 -11.19 12.48 4.56
CA ALA A 158 -9.84 12.86 4.16
C ALA A 158 -9.05 11.65 3.59
N ALA A 159 -9.13 10.48 4.24
CA ALA A 159 -8.47 9.27 3.78
C ALA A 159 -9.01 8.81 2.42
N PHE A 160 -10.31 8.88 2.21
CA PHE A 160 -10.97 8.55 0.95
C PHE A 160 -10.52 9.47 -0.18
N LEU A 161 -10.51 10.79 0.04
CA LEU A 161 -10.07 11.77 -0.96
C LEU A 161 -8.63 11.54 -1.42
N VAL A 162 -7.74 11.13 -0.51
CA VAL A 162 -6.35 10.80 -0.87
C VAL A 162 -6.28 9.46 -1.60
N ALA A 163 -7.09 8.47 -1.22
CA ALA A 163 -7.12 7.13 -1.80
C ALA A 163 -7.71 7.10 -3.23
N LEU A 164 -8.55 8.09 -3.61
CA LEU A 164 -9.11 8.18 -4.97
C LEU A 164 -8.05 8.31 -6.07
N ARG A 165 -6.80 8.65 -5.73
CA ARG A 165 -5.70 8.79 -6.70
C ARG A 165 -4.53 7.88 -6.33
N PRO A 166 -4.66 6.56 -6.54
CA PRO A 166 -3.65 5.59 -6.13
C PRO A 166 -2.28 5.83 -6.77
N GLU A 167 -2.22 6.42 -7.95
CA GLU A 167 -0.98 6.81 -8.62
C GLU A 167 -0.21 7.92 -7.87
N LYS A 168 -0.89 8.75 -7.07
CA LYS A 168 -0.29 9.83 -6.27
C LYS A 168 0.03 9.44 -4.82
N LEU A 169 -0.28 8.21 -4.40
CA LEU A 169 0.00 7.74 -3.03
C LEU A 169 1.46 7.95 -2.63
N THR A 170 2.40 7.71 -3.54
CA THR A 170 3.83 7.91 -3.27
C THR A 170 4.18 9.37 -2.96
N ASP A 171 3.48 10.34 -3.56
CA ASP A 171 3.75 11.74 -3.30
C ASP A 171 3.22 12.19 -1.94
N TRP A 172 2.08 11.67 -1.50
CA TRP A 172 1.51 11.98 -0.20
C TRP A 172 2.14 11.14 0.93
N LEU A 173 2.06 9.82 0.82
CA LEU A 173 2.53 8.91 1.87
C LEU A 173 4.06 8.83 1.92
N GLY A 174 4.69 8.63 0.76
CA GLY A 174 6.15 8.39 0.71
C GLY A 174 6.99 9.65 0.85
N ARG A 175 6.54 10.79 0.33
CA ARG A 175 7.34 12.03 0.33
C ARG A 175 7.09 12.94 1.52
N ILE A 176 5.87 12.96 2.06
CA ILE A 176 5.46 13.90 3.11
C ILE A 176 5.20 13.18 4.42
N LEU A 177 4.20 12.30 4.45
CA LEU A 177 3.72 11.71 5.71
C LEU A 177 4.69 10.72 6.33
N CYS A 178 5.36 9.90 5.51
CA CYS A 178 6.34 8.94 6.00
C CYS A 178 7.56 9.61 6.67
N PRO A 179 8.27 10.56 6.03
CA PRO A 179 9.36 11.26 6.70
C PRO A 179 8.92 12.02 7.95
N CYS A 180 7.73 12.66 7.92
CA CYS A 180 7.18 13.32 9.11
C CYS A 180 6.98 12.32 10.26
N LEU A 181 6.38 11.18 9.98
CA LEU A 181 6.17 10.11 10.96
C LEU A 181 7.48 9.59 11.53
N ILE A 182 8.48 9.31 10.68
CA ILE A 182 9.80 8.84 11.11
C ILE A 182 10.47 9.89 12.01
N VAL A 183 10.43 11.18 11.64
CA VAL A 183 11.01 12.25 12.46
C VAL A 183 10.36 12.31 13.84
N LEU A 184 9.03 12.23 13.93
CA LEU A 184 8.32 12.24 15.21
C LEU A 184 8.70 11.03 16.09
N ILE A 185 8.84 9.84 15.50
CA ILE A 185 9.28 8.63 16.21
C ILE A 185 10.74 8.77 16.66
N VAL A 186 11.61 9.30 15.81
CA VAL A 186 13.02 9.56 16.16
C VAL A 186 13.13 10.57 17.31
N VAL A 187 12.31 11.61 17.32
CA VAL A 187 12.25 12.59 18.43
C VAL A 187 11.86 11.90 19.73
N LEU A 188 10.82 11.06 19.70
CA LEU A 188 10.40 10.28 20.89
C LEU A 188 11.52 9.38 21.38
N PHE A 189 12.15 8.64 20.48
CA PHE A 189 13.24 7.71 20.81
C PHE A 189 14.52 8.43 21.26
N ALA A 190 14.87 9.56 20.65
CA ALA A 190 15.99 10.38 21.08
C ALA A 190 15.77 10.92 22.51
N GLY A 191 14.55 11.29 22.86
CA GLY A 191 14.18 11.63 24.23
C GLY A 191 14.45 10.50 25.21
N CYS A 192 14.09 9.26 24.85
CA CYS A 192 14.35 8.06 25.62
C CYS A 192 15.86 7.82 25.81
N LEU A 193 16.67 8.00 24.77
CA LEU A 193 18.14 7.83 24.84
C LEU A 193 18.84 8.93 25.65
N ILE A 194 18.36 10.18 25.58
CA ILE A 194 18.94 11.31 26.31
C ILE A 194 18.57 11.23 27.80
N HIS A 195 17.35 10.80 28.09
CA HIS A 195 16.82 10.64 29.45
C HIS A 195 16.28 9.22 29.61
N PRO A 196 17.19 8.20 29.73
CA PRO A 196 16.74 6.83 29.91
C PRO A 196 15.92 6.71 31.20
N LEU A 197 14.75 6.06 31.09
CA LEU A 197 13.86 5.90 32.24
C LEU A 197 14.39 4.86 33.22
N ALA A 198 15.10 3.84 32.71
CA ALA A 198 15.66 2.78 33.52
C ALA A 198 17.07 2.42 33.05
N ALA A 199 17.98 2.15 34.02
CA ALA A 199 19.34 1.70 33.69
C ALA A 199 19.40 0.24 33.19
N HIS A 200 18.42 -0.56 33.56
CA HIS A 200 18.31 -1.99 33.18
C HIS A 200 16.85 -2.33 32.87
N TYR A 201 16.66 -3.33 32.03
CA TYR A 201 15.31 -3.84 31.74
C TYR A 201 14.79 -4.63 32.97
N GLY A 202 13.48 -4.53 33.19
CA GLY A 202 12.77 -5.23 34.25
C GLY A 202 12.71 -6.75 34.06
N THR A 203 12.12 -7.43 35.03
CA THR A 203 11.89 -8.88 34.94
C THR A 203 10.83 -9.19 33.86
N PRO A 204 11.04 -10.26 33.08
CA PRO A 204 10.05 -10.66 32.07
C PRO A 204 8.75 -11.13 32.74
N SER A 205 7.62 -10.86 32.10
CA SER A 205 6.34 -11.45 32.50
C SER A 205 6.37 -12.98 32.34
N ALA A 206 5.47 -13.69 33.03
CA ALA A 206 5.41 -15.15 32.99
C ALA A 206 5.34 -15.72 31.58
N GLU A 207 4.65 -15.02 30.66
CA GLU A 207 4.49 -15.41 29.24
C GLU A 207 5.82 -15.40 28.48
N TYR A 208 6.72 -14.46 28.80
CA TYR A 208 8.00 -14.27 28.11
C TYR A 208 9.18 -14.94 28.85
N ALA A 209 8.93 -15.53 30.02
CA ALA A 209 10.01 -16.14 30.83
C ALA A 209 10.55 -17.43 30.18
N ALA A 210 9.69 -18.30 29.65
CA ALA A 210 10.07 -19.61 29.17
C ALA A 210 10.47 -19.62 27.67
N LEU A 211 9.64 -19.03 26.80
CA LEU A 211 9.79 -19.08 25.34
C LEU A 211 9.62 -17.70 24.70
N PRO A 212 10.51 -16.74 24.99
CA PRO A 212 10.34 -15.35 24.55
C PRO A 212 10.25 -15.21 23.01
N ALA A 213 11.05 -15.96 22.25
CA ALA A 213 11.01 -15.89 20.78
C ALA A 213 9.69 -16.39 20.20
N VAL A 214 9.13 -17.47 20.75
CA VAL A 214 7.83 -18.02 20.31
C VAL A 214 6.71 -17.03 20.62
N GLN A 215 6.70 -16.44 21.82
CA GLN A 215 5.74 -15.39 22.17
C GLN A 215 5.90 -14.18 21.25
N GLY A 216 7.12 -13.78 20.91
CA GLY A 216 7.38 -12.73 19.94
C GLY A 216 6.79 -13.03 18.57
N ILE A 217 6.92 -14.26 18.05
CA ILE A 217 6.31 -14.69 16.77
C ILE A 217 4.78 -14.58 16.84
N LEU A 218 4.17 -15.12 17.88
CA LEU A 218 2.71 -15.08 18.06
C LEU A 218 2.19 -13.66 18.16
N TYR A 219 2.92 -12.83 18.90
CA TYR A 219 2.54 -11.44 19.13
C TYR A 219 2.71 -10.58 17.86
N GLY A 220 3.82 -10.78 17.14
CA GLY A 220 4.05 -10.06 15.87
C GLY A 220 3.07 -10.45 14.76
N TYR A 221 2.52 -11.65 14.78
CA TYR A 221 1.47 -12.04 13.85
C TYR A 221 0.16 -11.24 14.02
N GLN A 222 -0.11 -10.74 15.22
CA GLN A 222 -1.29 -9.91 15.51
C GLN A 222 -1.26 -8.52 14.85
N THR A 223 -0.11 -8.07 14.30
CA THR A 223 -0.04 -6.85 13.50
C THR A 223 -0.90 -6.92 12.24
N MET A 224 -1.22 -8.14 11.75
CA MET A 224 -1.93 -8.42 10.51
C MET A 224 -1.20 -7.96 9.24
N ASP A 225 0.05 -7.54 9.34
CA ASP A 225 0.84 -7.03 8.23
C ASP A 225 1.07 -8.06 7.14
N THR A 226 1.06 -9.36 7.47
CA THR A 226 1.20 -10.44 6.49
C THR A 226 0.05 -10.43 5.48
N LEU A 227 -1.19 -10.27 5.95
CA LEU A 227 -2.38 -10.14 5.09
C LEU A 227 -2.33 -8.85 4.27
N ALA A 228 -1.93 -7.74 4.91
CA ALA A 228 -1.75 -6.46 4.25
C ALA A 228 -0.66 -6.54 3.16
N GLY A 229 0.45 -7.24 3.40
CA GLY A 229 1.56 -7.42 2.47
C GLY A 229 1.17 -8.10 1.16
N LEU A 230 0.25 -9.08 1.24
CA LEU A 230 -0.30 -9.73 0.06
C LEU A 230 -1.05 -8.75 -0.86
N ASN A 231 -1.68 -7.71 -0.30
CA ASN A 231 -2.45 -6.72 -1.05
C ASN A 231 -1.60 -5.50 -1.45
N PHE A 232 -0.79 -5.00 -0.54
CA PHE A 232 0.06 -3.81 -0.79
C PHE A 232 1.06 -4.04 -1.93
N GLY A 233 1.52 -5.27 -2.14
CA GLY A 233 2.37 -5.63 -3.27
C GLY A 233 1.75 -5.26 -4.63
N ALA A 234 0.44 -5.44 -4.79
CA ALA A 234 -0.29 -5.08 -6.01
C ALA A 234 -0.34 -3.56 -6.20
N VAL A 235 -0.72 -2.79 -5.17
CA VAL A 235 -0.77 -1.32 -5.22
C VAL A 235 0.61 -0.72 -5.51
N ILE A 236 1.68 -1.27 -4.94
CA ILE A 236 3.05 -0.83 -5.25
C ILE A 236 3.43 -1.12 -6.70
N ALA A 237 3.03 -2.27 -7.24
CA ALA A 237 3.25 -2.59 -8.65
C ALA A 237 2.52 -1.59 -9.57
N LEU A 238 1.29 -1.19 -9.25
CA LEU A 238 0.54 -0.14 -9.96
C LEU A 238 1.26 1.22 -9.88
N ASN A 239 1.71 1.61 -8.70
CA ASN A 239 2.49 2.85 -8.53
C ASN A 239 3.78 2.88 -9.35
N ILE A 240 4.46 1.73 -9.51
CA ILE A 240 5.66 1.60 -10.35
C ILE A 240 5.29 1.75 -11.83
N ARG A 241 4.19 1.12 -12.26
CA ARG A 241 3.68 1.21 -13.64
C ARG A 241 3.25 2.64 -14.00
N ALA A 242 2.53 3.31 -13.11
CA ALA A 242 2.12 4.71 -13.26
C ALA A 242 3.31 5.68 -13.44
N ARG A 243 4.52 5.28 -13.00
CA ARG A 243 5.76 6.04 -13.19
C ARG A 243 6.51 5.73 -14.50
N GLY A 244 5.85 5.02 -15.43
CA GLY A 244 6.36 4.73 -16.77
C GLY A 244 7.18 3.43 -16.88
N VAL A 245 7.23 2.59 -15.83
CA VAL A 245 7.89 1.29 -15.87
C VAL A 245 6.88 0.23 -16.32
N THR A 246 6.93 -0.16 -17.59
CA THR A 246 5.97 -1.10 -18.18
C THR A 246 6.48 -2.55 -18.24
N GLU A 247 7.79 -2.75 -18.16
CA GLU A 247 8.39 -4.09 -18.20
C GLU A 247 8.07 -4.87 -16.93
N SER A 248 7.45 -6.05 -17.07
CA SER A 248 7.00 -6.88 -15.93
C SER A 248 8.13 -7.25 -14.98
N ARG A 249 9.33 -7.58 -15.48
CA ARG A 249 10.51 -7.90 -14.65
C ARG A 249 11.03 -6.69 -13.88
N ALA A 250 10.97 -5.50 -14.48
CA ALA A 250 11.39 -4.27 -13.82
C ALA A 250 10.40 -3.87 -12.72
N VAL A 251 9.09 -4.05 -12.95
CA VAL A 251 8.04 -3.85 -11.94
C VAL A 251 8.20 -4.84 -10.78
N GLU A 252 8.37 -6.13 -11.08
CA GLU A 252 8.63 -7.17 -10.07
C GLU A 252 9.85 -6.82 -9.21
N GLY A 253 10.99 -6.59 -9.85
CA GLY A 253 12.24 -6.23 -9.15
C GLY A 253 12.13 -4.94 -8.35
N GLY A 254 11.37 -3.95 -8.84
CA GLY A 254 11.07 -2.70 -8.14
C GLY A 254 10.24 -2.95 -6.89
N THR A 255 9.17 -3.74 -6.99
CA THR A 255 8.28 -4.10 -5.88
C THR A 255 9.01 -4.87 -4.79
N ILE A 256 9.84 -5.86 -5.17
CA ILE A 256 10.64 -6.64 -4.22
C ILE A 256 11.64 -5.74 -3.46
N ARG A 257 12.36 -4.86 -4.16
CA ARG A 257 13.30 -3.92 -3.53
C ARG A 257 12.58 -2.94 -2.60
N ALA A 258 11.42 -2.44 -2.99
CA ALA A 258 10.59 -1.60 -2.13
C ALA A 258 10.15 -2.35 -0.86
N GLY A 259 9.80 -3.65 -0.99
CA GLY A 259 9.51 -4.53 0.14
C GLY A 259 10.66 -4.64 1.13
N PHE A 260 11.88 -4.84 0.66
CA PHE A 260 13.07 -4.89 1.54
C PHE A 260 13.38 -3.54 2.19
N ILE A 261 13.19 -2.42 1.49
CA ILE A 261 13.36 -1.07 2.08
C ILE A 261 12.33 -0.86 3.19
N ALA A 262 11.06 -1.17 2.93
CA ALA A 262 10.00 -1.04 3.92
C ALA A 262 10.24 -1.95 5.13
N GLY A 263 10.62 -3.22 4.90
CA GLY A 263 10.94 -4.18 5.96
C GLY A 263 12.13 -3.74 6.81
N GLY A 264 13.18 -3.20 6.20
CA GLY A 264 14.33 -2.66 6.93
C GLY A 264 13.94 -1.47 7.83
N LEU A 265 13.10 -0.57 7.34
CA LEU A 265 12.57 0.55 8.13
C LEU A 265 11.69 0.06 9.27
N LEU A 266 10.78 -0.90 9.01
CA LEU A 266 9.95 -1.52 10.05
C LEU A 266 10.81 -2.12 11.16
N LEU A 267 11.84 -2.89 10.78
CA LEU A 267 12.74 -3.52 11.74
C LEU A 267 13.43 -2.51 12.67
N VAL A 268 13.95 -1.42 12.08
CA VAL A 268 14.60 -0.35 12.87
C VAL A 268 13.62 0.34 13.79
N VAL A 269 12.45 0.73 13.28
CA VAL A 269 11.43 1.42 14.09
C VAL A 269 10.88 0.52 15.20
N TYR A 270 10.68 -0.78 14.93
CA TYR A 270 10.23 -1.72 15.96
C TYR A 270 11.28 -1.94 17.05
N ALA A 271 12.57 -1.98 16.68
CA ALA A 271 13.65 -2.05 17.68
C ALA A 271 13.65 -0.81 18.57
N MET A 272 13.47 0.38 17.99
CA MET A 272 13.38 1.65 18.73
C MET A 272 12.19 1.65 19.70
N LEU A 273 11.01 1.33 19.21
CA LEU A 273 9.78 1.31 19.99
C LEU A 273 9.80 0.22 21.06
N GLY A 274 10.32 -0.97 20.73
CA GLY A 274 10.44 -2.07 21.68
C GLY A 274 11.44 -1.80 22.80
N HIS A 275 12.59 -1.19 22.49
CA HIS A 275 13.56 -0.74 23.50
C HIS A 275 12.93 0.31 24.44
N ALA A 276 12.28 1.33 23.89
CA ALA A 276 11.58 2.34 24.67
C ALA A 276 10.48 1.72 25.54
N GLY A 277 9.78 0.69 25.03
CA GLY A 277 8.81 -0.08 25.79
C GLY A 277 9.43 -0.86 26.94
N ALA A 278 10.59 -1.50 26.73
CA ALA A 278 11.29 -2.26 27.78
C ALA A 278 11.74 -1.37 28.95
N GLU A 279 12.22 -0.16 28.67
CA GLU A 279 12.54 0.82 29.73
C GLU A 279 11.28 1.29 30.46
N THR A 280 10.23 1.65 29.70
CA THR A 280 8.98 2.17 30.28
C THR A 280 8.28 1.13 31.14
N GLY A 281 8.21 -0.14 30.69
CA GLY A 281 7.62 -1.24 31.46
C GLY A 281 8.35 -1.55 32.75
N THR A 282 9.64 -1.20 32.85
CA THR A 282 10.43 -1.33 34.08
C THR A 282 9.98 -0.32 35.12
N VAL A 283 9.71 0.93 34.74
CA VAL A 283 9.31 2.02 35.65
C VAL A 283 7.80 1.97 35.94
N TYR A 284 7.01 1.59 34.95
CA TYR A 284 5.55 1.53 35.04
C TYR A 284 5.06 0.08 34.77
N PRO A 285 5.22 -0.82 35.74
CA PRO A 285 4.77 -2.20 35.59
C PRO A 285 3.23 -2.29 35.55
N GLY A 286 2.72 -3.19 34.74
CA GLY A 286 1.27 -3.48 34.68
C GLY A 286 0.47 -2.62 33.72
N LEU A 287 1.09 -1.84 32.84
CA LEU A 287 0.40 -1.20 31.73
C LEU A 287 -0.20 -2.25 30.79
N ALA A 288 -1.47 -2.07 30.41
CA ALA A 288 -2.24 -3.09 29.73
C ALA A 288 -1.90 -3.16 28.22
N THR A 289 -1.51 -2.04 27.61
CA THR A 289 -1.31 -1.92 26.17
C THR A 289 -0.08 -1.10 25.81
N GLY A 290 0.52 -1.36 24.64
CA GLY A 290 1.62 -0.55 24.14
C GLY A 290 1.27 0.92 23.87
N ALA A 291 -0.01 1.22 23.69
CA ALA A 291 -0.48 2.60 23.58
C ALA A 291 -0.32 3.33 24.94
N GLU A 292 -0.66 2.68 26.05
CA GLU A 292 -0.42 3.21 27.41
C GLU A 292 1.08 3.35 27.69
N VAL A 293 1.88 2.36 27.26
CA VAL A 293 3.35 2.39 27.39
C VAL A 293 3.93 3.61 26.70
N LEU A 294 3.56 3.86 25.44
CA LEU A 294 4.04 5.03 24.69
C LEU A 294 3.51 6.35 25.25
N THR A 295 2.28 6.36 25.76
CA THR A 295 1.70 7.55 26.39
C THR A 295 2.43 7.89 27.69
N ALA A 296 2.70 6.89 28.55
CA ALA A 296 3.46 7.07 29.77
C ALA A 296 4.89 7.56 29.48
N LEU A 297 5.57 6.96 28.49
CA LEU A 297 6.88 7.40 28.03
C LEU A 297 6.87 8.85 27.59
N ALA A 298 5.97 9.21 26.65
CA ALA A 298 5.91 10.55 26.07
C ALA A 298 5.56 11.60 27.13
N GLN A 299 4.65 11.28 28.05
CA GLN A 299 4.27 12.17 29.13
C GLN A 299 5.42 12.38 30.14
N THR A 300 6.19 11.33 30.43
CA THR A 300 7.34 11.41 31.34
C THR A 300 8.46 12.23 30.74
N LEU A 301 8.76 12.06 29.44
CA LEU A 301 9.85 12.77 28.77
C LEU A 301 9.51 14.24 28.42
N PHE A 302 8.29 14.50 27.95
CA PHE A 302 7.92 15.80 27.37
C PHE A 302 6.66 16.42 27.98
N GLY A 303 6.07 15.82 29.03
CA GLY A 303 4.85 16.33 29.66
C GLY A 303 3.68 16.45 28.67
N ARG A 304 2.97 17.60 28.66
CA ARG A 304 1.83 17.83 27.75
C ARG A 304 2.25 17.85 26.28
N ALA A 305 3.45 18.30 25.95
CA ALA A 305 3.97 18.26 24.59
C ALA A 305 4.14 16.81 24.11
N GLY A 306 4.50 15.89 25.01
CA GLY A 306 4.57 14.46 24.72
C GLY A 306 3.22 13.85 24.33
N LEU A 307 2.14 14.26 24.99
CA LEU A 307 0.79 13.81 24.60
C LEU A 307 0.40 14.27 23.19
N VAL A 308 0.77 15.50 22.83
CA VAL A 308 0.55 15.99 21.44
C VAL A 308 1.42 15.22 20.45
N LEU A 309 2.67 14.95 20.79
CA LEU A 309 3.60 14.19 19.97
C LEU A 309 3.06 12.78 19.68
N ILE A 310 2.62 12.04 20.71
CA ILE A 310 2.13 10.66 20.54
C ILE A 310 0.79 10.64 19.78
N ALA A 311 -0.10 11.61 20.05
CA ALA A 311 -1.35 11.74 19.29
C ALA A 311 -1.07 11.98 17.81
N ALA A 312 -0.12 12.87 17.47
CA ALA A 312 0.27 13.13 16.08
C ALA A 312 0.86 11.88 15.41
N ILE A 313 1.74 11.13 16.10
CA ILE A 313 2.30 9.87 15.61
C ILE A 313 1.19 8.88 15.25
N PHE A 314 0.23 8.66 16.17
CA PHE A 314 -0.86 7.72 15.95
C PHE A 314 -1.83 8.17 14.85
N VAL A 315 -2.18 9.45 14.81
CA VAL A 315 -3.06 9.99 13.75
C VAL A 315 -2.42 9.81 12.37
N ILE A 316 -1.15 10.19 12.20
CA ILE A 316 -0.45 10.08 10.91
C ILE A 316 -0.28 8.61 10.51
N ALA A 317 0.15 7.74 11.43
CA ALA A 317 0.34 6.33 11.14
C ALA A 317 -0.97 5.63 10.76
N CYS A 318 -2.03 5.84 11.54
CA CYS A 318 -3.36 5.29 11.25
C CYS A 318 -3.94 5.82 9.94
N PHE A 319 -3.74 7.11 9.65
CA PHE A 319 -4.17 7.74 8.40
C PHE A 319 -3.48 7.11 7.19
N ASN A 320 -2.16 6.95 7.25
CA ASN A 320 -1.38 6.34 6.17
C ASN A 320 -1.86 4.92 5.85
N THR A 321 -2.02 4.09 6.87
CA THR A 321 -2.52 2.72 6.70
C THR A 321 -3.96 2.71 6.19
N CYS A 322 -4.83 3.58 6.70
CA CYS A 322 -6.22 3.70 6.23
C CYS A 322 -6.28 4.03 4.74
N VAL A 323 -5.52 5.03 4.28
CA VAL A 323 -5.43 5.40 2.86
C VAL A 323 -4.94 4.22 2.01
N GLY A 324 -3.90 3.51 2.46
CA GLY A 324 -3.39 2.33 1.78
C GLY A 324 -4.43 1.21 1.66
N LEU A 325 -5.16 0.94 2.73
CA LEU A 325 -6.21 -0.09 2.76
C LEU A 325 -7.41 0.29 1.87
N ILE A 326 -7.87 1.55 1.93
CA ILE A 326 -8.97 2.03 1.06
C ILE A 326 -8.56 1.91 -0.41
N ALA A 327 -7.34 2.28 -0.77
CA ALA A 327 -6.85 2.15 -2.14
C ALA A 327 -6.81 0.69 -2.60
N CYS A 328 -6.37 -0.24 -1.75
CA CYS A 328 -6.35 -1.67 -2.08
C CYS A 328 -7.75 -2.25 -2.26
N VAL A 329 -8.66 -1.90 -1.35
CA VAL A 329 -10.05 -2.37 -1.39
C VAL A 329 -10.76 -1.81 -2.61
N GLY A 330 -10.58 -0.52 -2.89
CA GLY A 330 -11.15 0.15 -4.07
C GLY A 330 -10.71 -0.50 -5.37
N GLU A 331 -9.40 -0.76 -5.54
CA GLU A 331 -8.85 -1.44 -6.71
C GLU A 331 -9.42 -2.85 -6.91
N TYR A 332 -9.56 -3.62 -5.83
CA TYR A 332 -10.14 -4.96 -5.91
C TYR A 332 -11.61 -4.93 -6.34
N PHE A 333 -12.44 -4.09 -5.71
CA PHE A 333 -13.86 -4.03 -6.07
C PHE A 333 -14.08 -3.47 -7.47
N HIS A 334 -13.23 -2.55 -7.94
CA HIS A 334 -13.26 -2.07 -9.31
C HIS A 334 -13.06 -3.23 -10.31
N THR A 335 -12.05 -4.08 -10.08
CA THR A 335 -11.83 -5.26 -10.95
C THR A 335 -12.99 -6.26 -10.89
N LEU A 336 -13.63 -6.42 -9.74
CA LEU A 336 -14.77 -7.34 -9.58
C LEU A 336 -16.02 -6.84 -10.35
N VAL A 337 -16.30 -5.55 -10.30
CA VAL A 337 -17.43 -4.94 -11.02
C VAL A 337 -17.19 -5.00 -12.53
N ASP A 338 -15.97 -4.72 -12.99
CA ASP A 338 -15.61 -4.83 -14.42
C ASP A 338 -15.78 -6.26 -14.96
N ILE A 339 -15.45 -7.28 -14.17
CA ILE A 339 -15.68 -8.69 -14.54
C ILE A 339 -17.19 -8.96 -14.63
N GLY A 340 -17.97 -8.54 -13.64
CA GLY A 340 -19.43 -8.71 -13.63
C GLY A 340 -20.14 -8.01 -14.78
N VAL A 341 -19.67 -6.85 -15.20
CA VAL A 341 -20.22 -6.12 -16.37
C VAL A 341 -19.85 -6.79 -17.70
N LYS A 342 -18.69 -7.41 -17.80
CA LYS A 342 -18.27 -8.16 -18.99
C LYS A 342 -18.98 -9.50 -19.17
N GLU A 343 -19.37 -10.14 -18.07
CA GLU A 343 -20.15 -11.39 -18.12
C GLU A 343 -21.64 -11.16 -18.45
N ILE A 344 -22.16 -9.96 -18.13
CA ILE A 344 -23.48 -9.54 -18.57
C ILE A 344 -23.28 -8.82 -19.92
N GLU A 345 -23.42 -9.52 -21.03
CA GLU A 345 -23.44 -8.96 -22.40
C GLU A 345 -24.59 -7.95 -22.60
N ILE A 346 -24.59 -6.85 -21.87
CA ILE A 346 -25.37 -5.67 -22.15
C ILE A 346 -24.38 -4.66 -22.71
N GLY A 347 -24.50 -4.38 -24.01
CA GLY A 347 -23.61 -3.51 -24.79
C GLY A 347 -23.57 -2.05 -24.34
N PHE A 348 -23.13 -1.84 -23.11
CA PHE A 348 -22.70 -0.54 -22.60
C PHE A 348 -21.18 -0.49 -22.63
N PRO A 349 -20.56 0.62 -23.08
CA PRO A 349 -19.12 0.80 -22.96
C PRO A 349 -18.72 0.65 -21.51
N SER A 350 -17.59 -0.02 -21.25
CA SER A 350 -17.09 -0.25 -19.89
C SER A 350 -16.99 1.09 -19.14
N ALA A 351 -17.41 1.12 -17.88
CA ALA A 351 -17.39 2.35 -17.07
C ALA A 351 -15.99 3.01 -17.06
N SER A 352 -14.92 2.22 -17.26
CA SER A 352 -13.54 2.72 -17.38
C SER A 352 -13.30 3.57 -18.64
N GLU A 353 -13.94 3.26 -19.77
CA GLU A 353 -13.82 4.08 -20.98
C GLU A 353 -14.65 5.35 -20.86
N THR A 354 -15.82 5.26 -20.25
CA THR A 354 -16.72 6.42 -20.06
C THR A 354 -16.17 7.40 -19.00
N GLU A 355 -15.62 6.91 -17.89
CA GLU A 355 -14.96 7.74 -16.89
C GLU A 355 -13.64 8.34 -17.42
N TYR A 356 -12.88 7.60 -18.22
CA TYR A 356 -11.66 8.09 -18.85
C TYR A 356 -11.99 9.18 -19.89
N GLU A 357 -13.00 9.01 -20.70
CA GLU A 357 -13.48 10.02 -21.66
C GLU A 357 -14.05 11.26 -20.95
N ILE A 358 -14.87 11.10 -19.90
CA ILE A 358 -15.40 12.22 -19.10
C ILE A 358 -14.27 12.94 -18.35
N CYS A 359 -13.31 12.23 -17.77
CA CYS A 359 -12.15 12.85 -17.14
C CYS A 359 -11.24 13.52 -18.16
N ARG A 360 -11.10 12.97 -19.35
CA ARG A 360 -10.36 13.58 -20.45
C ARG A 360 -11.03 14.85 -20.95
N GLU A 361 -12.34 14.84 -21.17
CA GLU A 361 -13.10 16.04 -21.56
C GLU A 361 -13.09 17.13 -20.48
N LEU A 362 -13.12 16.75 -19.18
CA LEU A 362 -13.00 17.70 -18.06
C LEU A 362 -11.59 18.28 -17.91
N ILE A 363 -10.55 17.55 -18.32
CA ILE A 363 -9.14 18.00 -18.23
C ILE A 363 -8.74 18.79 -19.48
N GLU A 364 -9.28 18.43 -20.67
CA GLU A 364 -9.03 19.08 -21.96
C GLU A 364 -10.04 20.20 -22.27
N GLY A 365 -11.00 20.49 -21.38
CA GLY A 365 -12.05 21.49 -21.52
C GLY A 365 -11.57 22.94 -21.65
N GLY A 366 -10.86 23.22 -22.73
CA GLY A 366 -10.64 24.51 -23.34
C GLY A 366 -11.14 24.48 -24.77
N PRO A 367 -11.94 25.47 -25.22
CA PRO A 367 -12.45 25.51 -26.60
C PRO A 367 -11.34 25.98 -27.53
N CYS A 368 -10.72 25.07 -28.28
CA CYS A 368 -10.09 25.31 -29.57
C CYS A 368 -9.23 24.10 -29.99
N CYS A 369 -9.72 23.36 -30.94
CA CYS A 369 -8.98 23.01 -32.16
C CYS A 369 -9.83 22.07 -33.02
N HIS A 370 -10.70 22.63 -33.82
CA HIS A 370 -11.22 21.96 -35.00
C HIS A 370 -10.05 21.62 -35.94
N HIS A 371 -9.77 20.34 -36.13
CA HIS A 371 -9.06 19.86 -37.30
C HIS A 371 -9.93 18.79 -37.97
N PRO A 372 -10.47 19.07 -39.18
CA PRO A 372 -11.31 18.14 -39.90
C PRO A 372 -10.47 17.27 -40.84
N ALA A 373 -10.00 16.14 -40.37
CA ALA A 373 -9.41 15.12 -41.24
C ALA A 373 -9.20 13.76 -40.56
N VAL A 374 -10.25 13.07 -40.10
CA VAL A 374 -10.27 11.60 -39.98
C VAL A 374 -11.74 11.10 -39.96
N HIS A 375 -12.54 11.53 -40.91
CA HIS A 375 -13.82 10.88 -41.22
C HIS A 375 -13.82 10.44 -42.68
N SER A 376 -13.11 9.35 -42.97
CA SER A 376 -13.20 8.69 -44.28
C SER A 376 -12.56 7.30 -44.26
N GLY A 377 -13.08 6.37 -43.48
CA GLY A 377 -12.55 5.01 -43.47
C GLY A 377 -13.44 3.92 -42.86
N ALA A 378 -14.40 4.28 -42.01
CA ALA A 378 -15.18 3.31 -41.25
C ALA A 378 -16.56 2.94 -41.79
N GLU A 379 -17.05 3.59 -42.85
CA GLU A 379 -18.44 3.34 -43.36
C GLU A 379 -18.54 2.36 -44.54
N ARG A 380 -17.50 1.62 -44.90
CA ARG A 380 -17.57 0.69 -46.06
C ARG A 380 -17.59 -0.80 -45.72
N HIS A 381 -17.71 -1.21 -44.47
CA HIS A 381 -17.74 -2.63 -44.10
C HIS A 381 -19.02 -3.12 -43.41
N LEU A 382 -20.07 -2.32 -43.28
CA LEU A 382 -21.31 -2.70 -42.57
C LEU A 382 -22.54 -2.90 -43.48
N SER A 383 -22.39 -3.07 -44.80
CA SER A 383 -23.54 -3.27 -45.72
C SER A 383 -23.53 -4.61 -46.46
N ARG A 384 -22.94 -5.68 -45.92
CA ARG A 384 -23.04 -7.01 -46.55
C ARG A 384 -23.06 -8.14 -45.51
N SER A 385 -24.14 -8.30 -44.76
CA SER A 385 -24.53 -9.60 -44.19
C SER A 385 -25.90 -9.54 -43.49
N HIS A 386 -26.96 -9.21 -44.22
CA HIS A 386 -28.32 -9.55 -43.81
C HIS A 386 -29.12 -9.96 -45.04
N ARG A 387 -28.96 -11.20 -45.42
CA ARG A 387 -29.98 -12.02 -46.08
C ARG A 387 -29.78 -13.44 -45.53
N ALA A 388 -30.51 -13.80 -44.48
CA ALA A 388 -30.72 -15.16 -44.06
C ALA A 388 -32.11 -15.59 -44.53
N ASP A 389 -32.15 -16.64 -45.31
CA ASP A 389 -33.36 -17.36 -45.74
C ASP A 389 -34.10 -17.99 -44.57
N PRO A 390 -35.43 -17.96 -44.57
CA PRO A 390 -36.25 -18.66 -43.59
C PRO A 390 -36.66 -20.06 -44.11
N ALA A 391 -35.89 -21.08 -43.83
CA ALA A 391 -36.36 -22.46 -44.02
C ALA A 391 -35.50 -23.40 -43.16
N PHE A 392 -35.97 -23.72 -41.95
CA PHE A 392 -35.85 -25.02 -41.31
C PHE A 392 -36.56 -24.97 -39.95
N LEU A 393 -37.90 -25.09 -40.04
CA LEU A 393 -38.74 -25.56 -38.93
C LEU A 393 -39.26 -26.94 -39.34
N TYR A 394 -39.28 -27.87 -38.38
CA TYR A 394 -39.83 -29.23 -38.35
C TYR A 394 -38.82 -30.38 -38.51
N ALA A 395 -38.51 -30.97 -37.34
CA ALA A 395 -38.72 -32.39 -37.03
C ALA A 395 -38.21 -32.72 -35.62
N GLY A 396 -39.10 -32.97 -34.64
CA GLY A 396 -38.84 -33.86 -33.51
C GLY A 396 -39.04 -35.33 -33.88
N PRO A 397 -38.89 -36.33 -32.99
CA PRO A 397 -39.37 -36.33 -31.63
C PRO A 397 -38.28 -36.19 -30.55
#